data_67f3d8513d513df082d6f4c1630d82bb
#
_entry.id   67f3d8513d513df082d6f4c1630d82bb
#
_cell.length_a   1.000
_cell.length_b   1.000
_cell.length_c   1.000
_cell.angle_alpha   90.00
_cell.angle_beta   90.00
_cell.angle_gamma   90.00
#
_symmetry.space_group_name_H-M   'P 1'
#
loop_
_entity.id
_entity.type
_entity.pdbx_description
1 polymer ?
#
loop_
_entity_poly.entity_id
_entity_poly.type
_entity_poly.pdbx_seq_one_letter_code
_entity_poly.pdbx_strand_id
1 'polypeptide(L)'
;KNTLQIKNHFGDIGALLARLKKIYRYYKPVKIYFTIGVLNSGGTVSRRNILIGAEIACADKETNSSELNPWLQKVFTTKGSVTAMVAHEISHTQQQNGNSGNLLEQSIKEGACDFIAEQIYKPVSSSYMDYGNLHEKQLWFAFKKEMNDQDFKNWLYNGNEAPGGVADLGYFIGYQICKSYYGNAINKRRAIRKIIDLKYGKKAALKFLIKSQYNEKPK
;
A
#
# COMPACT_ATOMS: atom_id res chain seq x y z
N LYS A 1 -15.88 -19.54 8.58
CA LYS A 1 -16.68 -19.89 7.39
C LYS A 1 -16.14 -19.18 6.14
N ASN A 2 -15.91 -17.86 6.19
CA ASN A 2 -15.44 -17.06 5.04
C ASN A 2 -14.04 -17.44 4.60
N THR A 3 -13.14 -17.82 5.51
CA THR A 3 -11.77 -18.25 5.17
C THR A 3 -11.72 -19.46 4.24
N LEU A 4 -12.75 -20.29 4.23
CA LEU A 4 -12.84 -21.43 3.31
C LEU A 4 -13.09 -21.01 1.86
N GLN A 5 -13.53 -19.77 1.63
CA GLN A 5 -13.82 -19.23 0.31
C GLN A 5 -12.59 -18.65 -0.42
N ILE A 6 -11.40 -18.69 0.22
CA ILE A 6 -10.16 -18.16 -0.39
C ILE A 6 -9.92 -18.71 -1.80
N LYS A 7 -10.29 -19.96 -2.05
CA LYS A 7 -10.16 -20.59 -3.38
C LYS A 7 -10.88 -19.82 -4.50
N ASN A 8 -11.95 -19.11 -4.18
CA ASN A 8 -12.71 -18.31 -5.13
C ASN A 8 -11.91 -17.12 -5.68
N HIS A 9 -10.83 -16.71 -4.99
CA HIS A 9 -9.95 -15.61 -5.39
C HIS A 9 -8.76 -16.05 -6.25
N PHE A 10 -8.53 -17.36 -6.42
CA PHE A 10 -7.33 -17.85 -7.12
C PHE A 10 -7.28 -17.42 -8.60
N GLY A 11 -8.44 -17.34 -9.27
CA GLY A 11 -8.53 -16.82 -10.64
C GLY A 11 -8.07 -15.37 -10.75
N ASP A 12 -8.59 -14.50 -9.88
CA ASP A 12 -8.22 -13.08 -9.84
C ASP A 12 -6.74 -12.89 -9.46
N ILE A 13 -6.24 -13.67 -8.50
CA ILE A 13 -4.82 -13.67 -8.12
C ILE A 13 -3.97 -14.08 -9.32
N GLY A 14 -4.35 -15.12 -10.05
CA GLY A 14 -3.66 -15.52 -11.27
C GLY A 14 -3.62 -14.40 -12.32
N ALA A 15 -4.74 -13.71 -12.51
CA ALA A 15 -4.86 -12.60 -13.45
C ALA A 15 -3.97 -11.40 -13.06
N LEU A 16 -3.95 -11.01 -11.77
CA LEU A 16 -3.07 -9.91 -11.32
C LEU A 16 -1.59 -10.24 -11.48
N LEU A 17 -1.19 -11.50 -11.21
CA LEU A 17 0.19 -11.95 -11.41
C LEU A 17 0.58 -11.85 -12.90
N ALA A 18 -0.30 -12.25 -13.81
CA ALA A 18 -0.07 -12.13 -15.24
C ALA A 18 0.09 -10.67 -15.67
N ARG A 19 -0.77 -9.76 -15.13
CA ARG A 19 -0.66 -8.32 -15.39
C ARG A 19 0.66 -7.75 -14.87
N LEU A 20 1.08 -8.10 -13.65
CA LEU A 20 2.36 -7.66 -13.10
C LEU A 20 3.54 -8.09 -13.97
N LYS A 21 3.58 -9.36 -14.40
CA LYS A 21 4.60 -9.85 -15.34
C LYS A 21 4.63 -9.05 -16.66
N LYS A 22 3.47 -8.63 -17.16
CA LYS A 22 3.36 -7.86 -18.41
C LYS A 22 3.92 -6.44 -18.26
N ILE A 23 3.69 -5.78 -17.12
CA ILE A 23 4.12 -4.39 -16.91
C ILE A 23 5.52 -4.27 -16.31
N TYR A 24 6.00 -5.33 -15.60
CA TYR A 24 7.30 -5.36 -14.93
C TYR A 24 8.09 -6.62 -15.33
N ARG A 25 8.96 -6.49 -16.35
CA ARG A 25 9.70 -7.61 -16.94
C ARG A 25 10.70 -8.31 -15.99
N TYR A 26 11.07 -7.64 -14.89
CA TYR A 26 11.99 -8.19 -13.86
C TYR A 26 11.25 -8.92 -12.74
N TYR A 27 9.97 -9.21 -12.96
CA TYR A 27 9.15 -9.94 -12.00
C TYR A 27 9.84 -11.21 -11.50
N LYS A 28 9.86 -11.35 -10.19
CA LYS A 28 10.38 -12.53 -9.49
C LYS A 28 9.20 -13.34 -8.94
N PRO A 29 9.12 -14.66 -9.23
CA PRO A 29 8.05 -15.51 -8.71
C PRO A 29 7.99 -15.49 -7.18
N VAL A 30 6.79 -15.61 -6.65
CA VAL A 30 6.48 -15.59 -5.21
C VAL A 30 5.68 -16.81 -4.81
N LYS A 31 5.68 -17.13 -3.52
CA LYS A 31 4.74 -18.05 -2.89
C LYS A 31 3.78 -17.26 -2.02
N ILE A 32 2.50 -17.60 -2.08
CA ILE A 32 1.45 -16.95 -1.30
C ILE A 32 0.90 -17.98 -0.31
N TYR A 33 0.93 -17.64 0.96
CA TYR A 33 0.41 -18.44 2.05
C TYR A 33 -0.76 -17.71 2.69
N PHE A 34 -1.88 -18.40 2.82
CA PHE A 34 -3.02 -17.93 3.60
C PHE A 34 -2.94 -18.58 4.97
N THR A 35 -2.81 -17.77 5.99
CA THR A 35 -2.63 -18.21 7.38
C THR A 35 -3.80 -17.71 8.22
N ILE A 36 -4.02 -18.33 9.37
CA ILE A 36 -4.89 -17.81 10.42
C ILE A 36 -3.96 -17.39 11.55
N GLY A 37 -4.02 -16.14 11.94
CA GLY A 37 -3.15 -15.55 12.94
C GLY A 37 -3.91 -14.95 14.11
N VAL A 38 -3.38 -13.87 14.64
CA VAL A 38 -3.89 -13.18 15.84
C VAL A 38 -4.34 -11.75 15.54
N LEU A 39 -4.83 -11.49 14.33
CA LEU A 39 -5.37 -10.20 13.89
C LEU A 39 -4.33 -9.04 13.90
N ASN A 40 -3.05 -9.35 13.84
CA ASN A 40 -1.99 -8.32 13.87
C ASN A 40 -1.73 -7.66 12.53
N SER A 41 -1.96 -8.37 11.42
CA SER A 41 -1.67 -7.87 10.07
C SER A 41 -2.54 -8.56 9.04
N GLY A 42 -3.04 -7.79 8.07
CA GLY A 42 -3.75 -8.32 6.91
C GLY A 42 -2.83 -9.04 5.93
N GLY A 43 -1.58 -8.56 5.81
CA GLY A 43 -0.56 -9.17 4.98
C GLY A 43 0.84 -8.78 5.44
N THR A 44 1.82 -9.58 5.05
CA THR A 44 3.24 -9.28 5.24
C THR A 44 4.08 -10.10 4.28
N VAL A 45 5.32 -9.66 4.09
CA VAL A 45 6.25 -10.33 3.18
C VAL A 45 7.55 -10.72 3.88
N SER A 46 8.08 -11.86 3.50
CA SER A 46 9.43 -12.29 3.88
C SER A 46 10.13 -12.82 2.64
N ARG A 47 11.10 -12.09 2.13
CA ARG A 47 11.79 -12.39 0.87
C ARG A 47 10.80 -12.49 -0.31
N ARG A 48 10.48 -13.72 -0.75
CA ARG A 48 9.53 -14.01 -1.85
C ARG A 48 8.29 -14.76 -1.38
N ASN A 49 8.05 -14.75 -0.10
CA ASN A 49 6.85 -15.30 0.50
C ASN A 49 5.93 -14.17 0.92
N ILE A 50 4.66 -14.30 0.57
CA ILE A 50 3.58 -13.44 1.02
C ILE A 50 2.77 -14.25 2.02
N LEU A 51 2.52 -13.70 3.19
CA LEU A 51 1.62 -14.26 4.19
C LEU A 51 0.41 -13.35 4.28
N ILE A 52 -0.77 -13.91 4.05
CA ILE A 52 -2.06 -13.21 4.16
C ILE A 52 -2.80 -13.74 5.37
N GLY A 53 -3.14 -12.86 6.30
CA GLY A 53 -4.01 -13.15 7.43
C GLY A 53 -5.44 -13.33 6.93
N ALA A 54 -5.84 -14.59 6.74
CA ALA A 54 -7.12 -14.94 6.14
C ALA A 54 -8.30 -14.45 7.00
N GLU A 55 -8.11 -14.36 8.31
CA GLU A 55 -9.10 -13.86 9.26
C GLU A 55 -9.42 -12.37 9.04
N ILE A 56 -8.45 -11.58 8.59
CA ILE A 56 -8.65 -10.17 8.21
C ILE A 56 -9.10 -10.06 6.76
N ALA A 57 -8.39 -10.75 5.85
CA ALA A 57 -8.64 -10.63 4.41
C ALA A 57 -10.02 -11.12 3.97
N CYS A 58 -10.59 -12.10 4.69
CA CYS A 58 -11.91 -12.67 4.40
C CYS A 58 -13.01 -12.13 5.31
N ALA A 59 -12.72 -11.17 6.19
CA ALA A 59 -13.75 -10.53 7.00
C ALA A 59 -14.69 -9.70 6.11
N ASP A 60 -15.93 -9.62 6.53
CA ASP A 60 -16.99 -8.84 5.89
C ASP A 60 -17.91 -8.21 6.93
N LYS A 61 -18.89 -7.43 6.49
CA LYS A 61 -19.85 -6.75 7.36
C LYS A 61 -20.70 -7.69 8.23
N GLU A 62 -20.75 -8.98 7.90
CA GLU A 62 -21.50 -9.99 8.66
C GLU A 62 -20.61 -10.72 9.68
N THR A 63 -19.30 -10.44 9.62
CA THR A 63 -18.35 -11.00 10.60
C THR A 63 -18.55 -10.33 11.95
N ASN A 64 -18.84 -11.13 12.98
CA ASN A 64 -18.97 -10.60 14.33
C ASN A 64 -17.63 -10.04 14.81
N SER A 65 -17.57 -8.73 15.00
CA SER A 65 -16.39 -8.00 15.45
C SER A 65 -16.61 -7.24 16.77
N SER A 66 -17.73 -7.51 17.47
CA SER A 66 -18.14 -6.74 18.66
C SER A 66 -17.12 -6.74 19.80
N GLU A 67 -16.31 -7.80 19.91
CA GLU A 67 -15.26 -7.93 20.93
C GLU A 67 -13.90 -7.35 20.49
N LEU A 68 -13.79 -6.90 19.24
CA LEU A 68 -12.56 -6.34 18.71
C LEU A 68 -12.45 -4.84 19.05
N ASN A 69 -11.24 -4.32 19.02
CA ASN A 69 -11.01 -2.89 19.20
C ASN A 69 -11.63 -2.07 18.03
N PRO A 70 -11.90 -0.77 18.21
CA PRO A 70 -12.58 0.05 17.20
C PRO A 70 -11.90 0.08 15.83
N TRP A 71 -10.58 0.01 15.78
CA TRP A 71 -9.85 -0.03 14.51
C TRP A 71 -10.11 -1.33 13.75
N LEU A 72 -10.01 -2.49 14.41
CA LEU A 72 -10.31 -3.79 13.80
C LEU A 72 -11.78 -3.90 13.37
N GLN A 73 -12.72 -3.37 14.17
CA GLN A 73 -14.12 -3.30 13.77
C GLN A 73 -14.28 -2.54 12.45
N LYS A 74 -13.59 -1.41 12.31
CA LYS A 74 -13.59 -0.59 11.10
C LYS A 74 -12.94 -1.31 9.91
N VAL A 75 -11.80 -1.99 10.14
CA VAL A 75 -11.13 -2.83 9.12
C VAL A 75 -12.04 -3.93 8.61
N PHE A 76 -12.82 -4.56 9.46
CA PHE A 76 -13.74 -5.64 9.10
C PHE A 76 -14.97 -5.16 8.35
N THR A 77 -15.45 -3.96 8.63
CA THR A 77 -16.59 -3.36 7.90
C THR A 77 -16.17 -2.78 6.55
N THR A 78 -14.92 -2.35 6.43
CA THR A 78 -14.36 -1.93 5.15
C THR A 78 -14.14 -3.17 4.31
N LYS A 79 -14.82 -3.27 3.17
CA LYS A 79 -14.82 -4.44 2.29
C LYS A 79 -13.40 -4.71 1.76
N GLY A 80 -12.56 -5.33 2.62
CA GLY A 80 -11.25 -5.85 2.24
C GLY A 80 -11.42 -6.91 1.15
N SER A 81 -10.53 -6.94 0.19
CA SER A 81 -10.49 -7.98 -0.82
C SER A 81 -9.19 -8.74 -0.64
N VAL A 82 -9.29 -10.06 -0.47
CA VAL A 82 -8.13 -10.97 -0.50
C VAL A 82 -7.21 -10.64 -1.68
N THR A 83 -7.79 -10.42 -2.86
CA THR A 83 -7.05 -10.09 -4.08
C THR A 83 -6.38 -8.73 -4.00
N ALA A 84 -7.01 -7.72 -3.38
CA ALA A 84 -6.40 -6.39 -3.19
C ALA A 84 -5.21 -6.45 -2.23
N MET A 85 -5.32 -7.19 -1.12
CA MET A 85 -4.19 -7.41 -0.21
C MET A 85 -3.02 -8.11 -0.92
N VAL A 86 -3.30 -9.17 -1.68
CA VAL A 86 -2.27 -9.84 -2.48
C VAL A 86 -1.64 -8.87 -3.49
N ALA A 87 -2.42 -7.99 -4.12
CA ALA A 87 -1.90 -7.00 -5.08
C ALA A 87 -0.95 -5.98 -4.41
N HIS A 88 -1.23 -5.59 -3.17
CA HIS A 88 -0.34 -4.75 -2.37
C HIS A 88 0.94 -5.51 -1.99
N GLU A 89 0.79 -6.66 -1.34
CA GLU A 89 1.91 -7.43 -0.79
C GLU A 89 2.86 -7.96 -1.87
N ILE A 90 2.33 -8.32 -3.06
CA ILE A 90 3.20 -8.77 -4.15
C ILE A 90 4.13 -7.65 -4.62
N SER A 91 3.69 -6.40 -4.53
CA SER A 91 4.51 -5.26 -4.90
C SER A 91 5.71 -5.11 -3.97
N HIS A 92 5.53 -5.33 -2.66
CA HIS A 92 6.63 -5.37 -1.69
C HIS A 92 7.68 -6.43 -2.02
N THR A 93 7.28 -7.62 -2.51
CA THR A 93 8.24 -8.67 -2.87
C THR A 93 9.12 -8.33 -4.06
N GLN A 94 8.70 -7.37 -4.87
CA GLN A 94 9.45 -6.90 -6.04
C GLN A 94 10.34 -5.70 -5.72
N GLN A 95 10.06 -4.97 -4.65
CA GLN A 95 10.86 -3.83 -4.21
C GLN A 95 12.25 -4.27 -3.75
N GLN A 96 13.22 -3.35 -3.78
CA GLN A 96 14.54 -3.60 -3.22
C GLN A 96 14.48 -3.58 -1.69
N ASN A 97 15.22 -4.48 -1.05
CA ASN A 97 15.40 -4.45 0.39
C ASN A 97 16.20 -3.20 0.78
N GLY A 98 15.72 -2.50 1.79
CA GLY A 98 16.38 -1.35 2.38
C GLY A 98 15.65 -0.97 3.67
N ASN A 99 16.40 -0.49 4.65
CA ASN A 99 15.79 0.08 5.84
C ASN A 99 15.39 1.52 5.50
N SER A 100 14.11 1.81 5.67
CA SER A 100 13.59 3.16 5.50
C SER A 100 14.21 4.08 6.56
N GLY A 101 14.79 5.17 6.08
CA GLY A 101 15.50 6.10 6.96
C GLY A 101 14.65 7.26 7.46
N ASN A 102 13.52 7.57 6.81
CA ASN A 102 12.62 8.65 7.22
C ASN A 102 11.18 8.41 6.71
N LEU A 103 10.27 9.27 7.18
CA LEU A 103 8.85 9.19 6.85
C LEU A 103 8.58 9.26 5.33
N LEU A 104 9.23 10.16 4.59
CA LEU A 104 9.06 10.26 3.13
C LEU A 104 9.39 8.94 2.43
N GLU A 105 10.51 8.34 2.80
CA GLU A 105 10.97 7.09 2.20
C GLU A 105 9.98 5.96 2.46
N GLN A 106 9.54 5.82 3.72
CA GLN A 106 8.59 4.79 4.10
C GLN A 106 7.22 5.00 3.44
N SER A 107 6.74 6.24 3.39
CA SER A 107 5.48 6.57 2.71
C SER A 107 5.54 6.25 1.21
N ILE A 108 6.65 6.58 0.52
CA ILE A 108 6.82 6.20 -0.89
C ILE A 108 6.86 4.68 -1.05
N LYS A 109 7.48 3.96 -0.13
CA LYS A 109 7.57 2.50 -0.16
C LYS A 109 6.18 1.85 -0.11
N GLU A 110 5.36 2.25 0.84
CA GLU A 110 4.00 1.75 1.02
C GLU A 110 3.07 2.21 -0.12
N GLY A 111 3.08 3.51 -0.40
CA GLY A 111 2.23 4.08 -1.45
C GLY A 111 2.58 3.60 -2.86
N ALA A 112 3.82 3.17 -3.11
CA ALA A 112 4.19 2.49 -4.35
C ALA A 112 3.48 1.15 -4.50
N CYS A 113 3.27 0.41 -3.40
CA CYS A 113 2.54 -0.85 -3.42
C CYS A 113 1.07 -0.63 -3.78
N ASP A 114 0.42 0.38 -3.19
CA ASP A 114 -0.94 0.76 -3.55
C ASP A 114 -1.05 1.21 -5.00
N PHE A 115 -0.10 2.02 -5.47
CA PHE A 115 -0.08 2.47 -6.86
C PHE A 115 0.10 1.30 -7.84
N ILE A 116 0.98 0.35 -7.55
CA ILE A 116 1.15 -0.85 -8.40
C ILE A 116 -0.07 -1.76 -8.31
N ALA A 117 -0.67 -1.91 -7.13
CA ALA A 117 -1.91 -2.68 -6.96
C ALA A 117 -3.04 -2.12 -7.86
N GLU A 118 -3.18 -0.79 -7.97
CA GLU A 118 -4.11 -0.16 -8.92
C GLU A 118 -3.80 -0.54 -10.38
N GLN A 119 -2.53 -0.58 -10.77
CA GLN A 119 -2.13 -0.89 -12.15
C GLN A 119 -2.39 -2.36 -12.54
N ILE A 120 -2.39 -3.27 -11.57
CA ILE A 120 -2.52 -4.72 -11.83
C ILE A 120 -3.89 -5.28 -11.46
N TYR A 121 -4.67 -4.60 -10.65
CA TYR A 121 -5.97 -5.08 -10.19
C TYR A 121 -7.04 -3.99 -10.31
N LYS A 122 -7.17 -3.12 -9.32
CA LYS A 122 -8.14 -2.02 -9.26
C LYS A 122 -7.69 -0.97 -8.24
N PRO A 123 -8.25 0.24 -8.26
CA PRO A 123 -7.97 1.27 -7.27
C PRO A 123 -8.13 0.75 -5.84
N VAL A 124 -7.24 1.19 -4.97
CA VAL A 124 -7.28 0.86 -3.55
C VAL A 124 -8.49 1.57 -2.92
N SER A 125 -9.35 0.80 -2.27
CA SER A 125 -10.46 1.31 -1.47
C SER A 125 -10.07 1.21 0.00
N SER A 126 -9.87 2.35 0.64
CA SER A 126 -9.50 2.44 2.06
C SER A 126 -9.87 3.78 2.63
N SER A 127 -10.02 3.85 3.96
CA SER A 127 -10.35 5.11 4.64
C SER A 127 -9.31 6.21 4.42
N TYR A 128 -8.02 5.85 4.32
CA TYR A 128 -6.97 6.85 4.05
C TYR A 128 -7.02 7.38 2.61
N MET A 129 -7.46 6.59 1.63
CA MET A 129 -7.66 7.08 0.27
C MET A 129 -8.85 8.02 0.18
N ASP A 130 -9.99 7.66 0.79
CA ASP A 130 -11.19 8.48 0.77
C ASP A 130 -10.94 9.83 1.47
N TYR A 131 -10.40 9.79 2.68
CA TYR A 131 -10.05 10.98 3.43
C TYR A 131 -8.97 11.82 2.75
N GLY A 132 -7.93 11.15 2.25
CA GLY A 132 -6.80 11.78 1.59
C GLY A 132 -7.21 12.57 0.35
N ASN A 133 -8.10 12.01 -0.47
CA ASN A 133 -8.61 12.70 -1.67
C ASN A 133 -9.38 13.99 -1.32
N LEU A 134 -10.07 14.03 -0.19
CA LEU A 134 -10.80 15.22 0.27
C LEU A 134 -9.89 16.28 0.91
N HIS A 135 -8.78 15.87 1.50
CA HIS A 135 -7.92 16.72 2.33
C HIS A 135 -6.46 16.83 1.83
N GLU A 136 -6.19 16.50 0.56
CA GLU A 136 -4.84 16.34 0.01
C GLU A 136 -3.91 17.53 0.28
N LYS A 137 -4.39 18.77 0.08
CA LYS A 137 -3.57 19.97 0.30
C LYS A 137 -3.16 20.16 1.75
N GLN A 138 -4.10 19.93 2.67
CA GLN A 138 -3.84 20.05 4.11
C GLN A 138 -2.87 18.97 4.59
N LEU A 139 -3.09 17.73 4.13
CA LEU A 139 -2.23 16.61 4.45
C LEU A 139 -0.80 16.82 3.92
N TRP A 140 -0.67 17.30 2.68
CA TRP A 140 0.65 17.59 2.13
C TRP A 140 1.37 18.69 2.92
N PHE A 141 0.65 19.74 3.32
CA PHE A 141 1.24 20.82 4.11
C PHE A 141 1.74 20.33 5.49
N ALA A 142 0.97 19.46 6.15
CA ALA A 142 1.38 18.83 7.40
C ALA A 142 2.53 17.84 7.19
N PHE A 143 2.42 16.95 6.19
CA PHE A 143 3.44 15.95 5.88
C PHE A 143 4.82 16.52 5.59
N LYS A 144 4.88 17.64 4.87
CA LYS A 144 6.16 18.30 4.57
C LYS A 144 6.96 18.71 5.81
N LYS A 145 6.31 18.97 6.92
CA LYS A 145 6.97 19.37 8.17
C LYS A 145 7.68 18.18 8.81
N GLU A 146 7.13 16.97 8.65
CA GLU A 146 7.55 15.73 9.30
C GLU A 146 8.25 14.74 8.36
N MET A 147 8.24 14.98 7.05
CA MET A 147 8.71 14.00 6.04
C MET A 147 10.17 13.55 6.20
N ASN A 148 10.99 14.32 6.92
CA ASN A 148 12.39 13.98 7.19
C ASN A 148 12.59 13.26 8.52
N ASP A 149 11.55 13.13 9.34
CA ASP A 149 11.61 12.53 10.66
C ASP A 149 11.73 11.00 10.57
N GLN A 150 12.25 10.40 11.64
CA GLN A 150 12.33 8.94 11.78
C GLN A 150 11.14 8.37 12.56
N ASP A 151 10.36 9.22 13.20
CA ASP A 151 9.11 8.85 13.86
C ASP A 151 7.96 8.87 12.84
N PHE A 152 7.28 7.76 12.69
CA PHE A 152 6.19 7.58 11.71
C PHE A 152 4.81 7.58 12.34
N LYS A 153 4.71 7.67 13.68
CA LYS A 153 3.47 7.44 14.44
C LYS A 153 2.28 8.30 14.01
N ASN A 154 2.51 9.49 13.46
CA ASN A 154 1.43 10.36 12.99
C ASN A 154 0.89 9.95 11.60
N TRP A 155 1.62 9.10 10.86
CA TRP A 155 1.39 8.89 9.43
C TRP A 155 1.28 7.42 9.00
N LEU A 156 1.93 6.50 9.70
CA LEU A 156 2.05 5.10 9.26
C LEU A 156 1.95 4.17 10.46
N TYR A 157 1.31 3.01 10.24
CA TYR A 157 1.21 1.92 11.22
C TYR A 157 0.54 2.32 12.54
N ASN A 158 -0.31 3.33 12.49
CA ASN A 158 -0.82 3.99 13.69
C ASN A 158 -2.25 3.56 14.10
N GLY A 159 -2.94 2.75 13.31
CA GLY A 159 -4.17 2.06 13.71
C GLY A 159 -5.13 2.91 14.57
N ASN A 160 -5.35 2.47 15.82
CA ASN A 160 -6.20 3.18 16.79
C ASN A 160 -5.62 4.51 17.30
N GLU A 161 -4.31 4.71 17.16
CA GLU A 161 -3.61 5.89 17.67
C GLU A 161 -3.49 7.00 16.62
N ALA A 162 -4.14 6.81 15.47
CA ALA A 162 -4.08 7.75 14.36
C ALA A 162 -4.64 9.12 14.74
N PRO A 163 -3.86 10.20 14.57
CA PRO A 163 -4.38 11.56 14.76
C PRO A 163 -5.58 11.81 13.85
N GLY A 164 -6.70 12.30 14.43
CA GLY A 164 -7.93 12.54 13.67
C GLY A 164 -8.71 11.29 13.25
N GLY A 165 -8.33 10.09 13.75
CA GLY A 165 -9.10 8.85 13.59
C GLY A 165 -8.99 8.18 12.22
N VAL A 166 -8.11 8.65 11.34
CA VAL A 166 -7.81 8.00 10.05
C VAL A 166 -6.36 7.55 10.02
N ALA A 167 -6.17 6.24 10.09
CA ALA A 167 -4.84 5.63 10.09
C ALA A 167 -4.18 5.69 8.71
N ASP A 168 -2.86 5.59 8.71
CA ASP A 168 -2.06 5.27 7.54
C ASP A 168 -2.10 6.32 6.40
N LEU A 169 -2.29 7.59 6.73
CA LEU A 169 -2.32 8.69 5.75
C LEU A 169 -1.01 8.84 4.96
N GLY A 170 0.10 8.31 5.46
CA GLY A 170 1.37 8.25 4.74
C GLY A 170 1.31 7.37 3.49
N TYR A 171 0.47 6.31 3.47
CA TYR A 171 0.20 5.50 2.28
C TYR A 171 -0.40 6.35 1.17
N PHE A 172 -1.39 7.17 1.49
CA PHE A 172 -2.01 8.10 0.54
C PHE A 172 -0.98 9.06 -0.07
N ILE A 173 -0.16 9.70 0.77
CA ILE A 173 0.88 10.64 0.28
C ILE A 173 1.87 9.92 -0.65
N GLY A 174 2.36 8.76 -0.26
CA GLY A 174 3.27 7.96 -1.08
C GLY A 174 2.64 7.53 -2.41
N TYR A 175 1.38 7.11 -2.38
CA TYR A 175 0.60 6.77 -3.58
C TYR A 175 0.49 7.98 -4.54
N GLN A 176 0.13 9.15 -4.03
CA GLN A 176 0.01 10.36 -4.85
C GLN A 176 1.34 10.79 -5.47
N ILE A 177 2.45 10.67 -4.74
CA ILE A 177 3.81 10.91 -5.27
C ILE A 177 4.10 9.95 -6.43
N CYS A 178 3.81 8.66 -6.28
CA CYS A 178 4.01 7.65 -7.32
C CYS A 178 3.11 7.89 -8.54
N LYS A 179 1.85 8.23 -8.31
CA LYS A 179 0.87 8.58 -9.35
C LYS A 179 1.30 9.80 -10.15
N SER A 180 1.75 10.85 -9.47
CA SER A 180 2.29 12.05 -10.11
C SER A 180 3.53 11.73 -10.96
N TYR A 181 4.48 10.97 -10.40
CA TYR A 181 5.67 10.52 -11.14
C TYR A 181 5.30 9.74 -12.41
N TYR A 182 4.38 8.80 -12.30
CA TYR A 182 3.88 8.02 -13.42
C TYR A 182 3.15 8.90 -14.44
N GLY A 183 2.29 9.81 -13.98
CA GLY A 183 1.54 10.76 -14.82
C GLY A 183 2.46 11.61 -15.69
N ASN A 184 3.57 12.11 -15.13
CA ASN A 184 4.55 12.97 -15.82
C ASN A 184 5.54 12.20 -16.72
N ALA A 185 5.61 10.87 -16.58
CA ALA A 185 6.56 10.08 -17.37
C ALA A 185 6.08 9.82 -18.79
N ILE A 186 6.92 10.11 -19.81
CA ILE A 186 6.66 9.77 -21.21
C ILE A 186 6.57 8.24 -21.39
N ASN A 187 7.50 7.50 -20.79
CA ASN A 187 7.55 6.04 -20.89
C ASN A 187 6.98 5.39 -19.63
N LYS A 188 5.73 4.96 -19.69
CA LYS A 188 4.99 4.37 -18.58
C LYS A 188 5.62 3.08 -18.04
N ARG A 189 6.16 2.21 -18.92
CA ARG A 189 6.85 0.98 -18.48
C ARG A 189 8.13 1.29 -17.69
N ARG A 190 8.87 2.30 -18.15
CA ARG A 190 10.07 2.77 -17.43
C ARG A 190 9.71 3.39 -16.08
N ALA A 191 8.57 4.09 -16.01
CA ALA A 191 8.07 4.65 -14.75
C ALA A 191 7.70 3.56 -13.76
N ILE A 192 6.92 2.54 -14.14
CA ILE A 192 6.61 1.37 -13.30
C ILE A 192 7.90 0.75 -12.76
N ARG A 193 8.87 0.50 -13.64
CA ARG A 193 10.16 -0.04 -13.22
C ARG A 193 10.84 0.85 -12.18
N LYS A 194 10.84 2.17 -12.37
CA LYS A 194 11.50 3.11 -11.45
C LYS A 194 10.80 3.20 -10.11
N ILE A 195 9.48 3.05 -10.07
CA ILE A 195 8.70 3.00 -8.84
C ILE A 195 9.03 1.71 -8.05
N ILE A 196 9.05 0.56 -8.71
CA ILE A 196 9.35 -0.73 -8.06
C ILE A 196 10.84 -0.82 -7.65
N ASP A 197 11.75 -0.43 -8.54
CA ASP A 197 13.21 -0.53 -8.35
C ASP A 197 13.78 0.65 -7.56
N LEU A 198 12.97 1.47 -6.91
CA LEU A 198 13.46 2.61 -6.14
C LEU A 198 14.45 2.11 -5.08
N LYS A 199 15.66 2.63 -5.15
CA LYS A 199 16.66 2.38 -4.11
C LYS A 199 16.29 3.20 -2.88
N TYR A 200 16.16 2.52 -1.76
CA TYR A 200 15.82 3.20 -0.52
C TYR A 200 17.01 3.99 0.04
N GLY A 201 16.71 5.13 0.66
CA GLY A 201 17.64 6.08 1.25
C GLY A 201 17.11 7.50 1.12
N LYS A 202 17.30 8.33 2.15
CA LYS A 202 16.78 9.71 2.22
C LYS A 202 17.02 10.52 0.94
N LYS A 203 18.23 10.46 0.38
CA LYS A 203 18.59 11.18 -0.87
C LYS A 203 17.82 10.65 -2.08
N ALA A 204 17.59 9.34 -2.16
CA ALA A 204 16.88 8.73 -3.28
C ALA A 204 15.38 9.06 -3.22
N ALA A 205 14.75 9.01 -2.05
CA ALA A 205 13.36 9.38 -1.83
C ALA A 205 13.11 10.87 -2.18
N LEU A 206 13.96 11.77 -1.70
CA LEU A 206 13.85 13.19 -2.03
C LEU A 206 14.03 13.46 -3.54
N LYS A 207 14.99 12.79 -4.18
CA LYS A 207 15.17 12.90 -5.64
C LYS A 207 13.96 12.35 -6.41
N PHE A 208 13.31 11.31 -5.90
CA PHE A 208 12.10 10.76 -6.50
C PHE A 208 10.91 11.71 -6.33
N LEU A 209 10.72 12.30 -5.14
CA LEU A 209 9.73 13.35 -4.89
C LEU A 209 9.90 14.53 -5.84
N ILE A 210 11.10 15.10 -5.97
CA ILE A 210 11.37 16.21 -6.90
C ILE A 210 10.99 15.81 -8.33
N LYS A 211 11.40 14.62 -8.78
CA LYS A 211 11.09 14.15 -10.14
C LYS A 211 9.61 13.84 -10.36
N SER A 212 8.86 13.57 -9.30
CA SER A 212 7.41 13.36 -9.40
C SER A 212 6.66 14.64 -9.71
N GLN A 213 7.23 15.81 -9.40
CA GLN A 213 6.56 17.12 -9.48
C GLN A 213 5.23 17.11 -8.70
N TYR A 214 5.16 16.32 -7.64
CA TYR A 214 3.97 16.27 -6.81
C TYR A 214 3.77 17.63 -6.12
N ASN A 215 2.56 18.18 -6.24
CA ASN A 215 2.16 19.51 -5.76
C ASN A 215 2.92 20.73 -6.33
N GLU A 216 3.63 20.59 -7.43
CA GLU A 216 4.16 21.73 -8.18
C GLU A 216 3.18 22.25 -9.24
N LYS A 217 2.14 21.48 -9.58
CA LYS A 217 1.09 21.90 -10.50
C LYS A 217 -0.09 22.50 -9.73
N PRO A 218 -0.55 23.71 -10.07
CA PRO A 218 -1.83 24.20 -9.60
C PRO A 218 -2.93 23.25 -10.09
N LYS A 219 -3.81 22.85 -9.16
CA LYS A 219 -5.05 22.13 -9.50
C LYS A 219 -6.07 23.11 -10.03
#